data_f4d825ec40de6a6e91112f2ec3718029
#
_entry.id   f4d825ec40de6a6e91112f2ec3718029
#
_cell.length_a   1.000
_cell.length_b   1.000
_cell.length_c   1.000
_cell.angle_alpha   90.00
_cell.angle_beta   90.00
_cell.angle_gamma   90.00
#
_symmetry.space_group_name_H-M   'P 1'
#
loop_
_entity.id
_entity.type
_entity.pdbx_description
1 polymer ?
#
loop_
_entity_poly.entity_id
_entity_poly.type
_entity_poly.pdbx_seq_one_letter_code
_entity_poly.pdbx_strand_id
1 'polypeptide(L)'
;IDLYYMHKPDPGVSMEESIEAFDLLVQEGKIKYWGLSNFDAEKTKAVLHFCDANQKTRPVAHQPAYSLLNRGIEKDLLPLCKKNNLSVFPYQVLQGGVLTGKYADTERPPKRSRADLKPEWLPQLNNEQMLEQLKILVKQAKEKNRSILEHTLIETLKTNAICSLIVGVTNTDQINQIIGILSKASGN
;
A
#
# COMPACT_ATOMS: atom_id res chain seq x y z
N ILE A 1 0.91 -17.68 -13.60
CA ILE A 1 0.63 -16.48 -12.77
C ILE A 1 1.58 -15.37 -13.22
N ASP A 2 1.07 -14.13 -13.40
CA ASP A 2 1.92 -13.04 -13.88
C ASP A 2 2.82 -12.49 -12.77
N LEU A 3 2.27 -12.20 -11.58
CA LEU A 3 3.03 -11.74 -10.42
C LEU A 3 2.58 -12.48 -9.17
N TYR A 4 3.51 -13.12 -8.49
CA TYR A 4 3.27 -13.87 -7.27
C TYR A 4 4.04 -13.25 -6.10
N TYR A 5 3.39 -13.03 -4.96
CA TYR A 5 3.99 -12.36 -3.81
C TYR A 5 4.39 -13.33 -2.71
N MET A 6 5.62 -13.18 -2.20
CA MET A 6 5.98 -13.64 -0.86
C MET A 6 5.26 -12.74 0.15
N HIS A 7 4.15 -13.26 0.72
CA HIS A 7 3.15 -12.44 1.44
C HIS A 7 3.71 -11.75 2.69
N LYS A 8 4.60 -12.43 3.41
CA LYS A 8 5.30 -11.93 4.59
C LYS A 8 6.51 -12.83 4.90
N PRO A 9 7.50 -12.34 5.65
CA PRO A 9 8.55 -13.21 6.19
C PRO A 9 7.95 -14.33 7.03
N ASP A 10 8.38 -15.57 6.80
CA ASP A 10 7.99 -16.72 7.61
C ASP A 10 9.08 -16.97 8.67
N PRO A 11 8.77 -16.91 9.98
CA PRO A 11 9.76 -17.17 11.01
C PRO A 11 10.18 -18.65 11.11
N GLY A 12 9.41 -19.57 10.52
CA GLY A 12 9.68 -21.01 10.51
C GLY A 12 10.47 -21.50 9.30
N VAL A 13 10.71 -20.64 8.31
CA VAL A 13 11.40 -20.99 7.07
C VAL A 13 12.50 -19.96 6.80
N SER A 14 13.67 -20.41 6.35
CA SER A 14 14.74 -19.47 6.00
C SER A 14 14.35 -18.61 4.80
N MET A 15 14.88 -17.39 4.78
CA MET A 15 14.66 -16.48 3.65
C MET A 15 15.23 -17.06 2.37
N GLU A 16 16.37 -17.72 2.46
CA GLU A 16 17.10 -18.36 1.37
C GLU A 16 16.25 -19.47 0.72
N GLU A 17 15.68 -20.36 1.54
CA GLU A 17 14.79 -21.43 1.07
C GLU A 17 13.56 -20.87 0.37
N SER A 18 12.98 -19.81 0.94
CA SER A 18 11.84 -19.14 0.31
C SER A 18 12.21 -18.53 -1.04
N ILE A 19 13.38 -17.86 -1.16
CA ILE A 19 13.86 -17.29 -2.42
C ILE A 19 14.12 -18.38 -3.46
N GLU A 20 14.74 -19.49 -3.07
CA GLU A 20 14.99 -20.62 -3.97
C GLU A 20 13.70 -21.23 -4.52
N ALA A 21 12.66 -21.34 -3.69
CA ALA A 21 11.35 -21.82 -4.13
C ALA A 21 10.71 -20.85 -5.15
N PHE A 22 10.79 -19.54 -4.93
CA PHE A 22 10.27 -18.56 -5.90
C PHE A 22 11.08 -18.53 -7.20
N ASP A 23 12.40 -18.65 -7.11
CA ASP A 23 13.28 -18.75 -8.27
C ASP A 23 12.95 -19.98 -9.12
N LEU A 24 12.76 -21.15 -8.49
CA LEU A 24 12.35 -22.38 -9.17
C LEU A 24 11.00 -22.20 -9.89
N LEU A 25 10.00 -21.56 -9.25
CA LEU A 25 8.71 -21.30 -9.88
C LEU A 25 8.82 -20.43 -11.13
N VAL A 26 9.76 -19.47 -11.14
CA VAL A 26 10.06 -18.65 -12.33
C VAL A 26 10.73 -19.49 -13.41
N GLN A 27 11.75 -20.29 -13.05
CA GLN A 27 12.47 -21.15 -13.99
C GLN A 27 11.56 -22.19 -14.65
N GLU A 28 10.61 -22.74 -13.89
CA GLU A 28 9.60 -23.68 -14.41
C GLU A 28 8.47 -22.99 -15.21
N GLY A 29 8.48 -21.66 -15.34
CA GLY A 29 7.45 -20.89 -16.04
C GLY A 29 6.08 -20.88 -15.37
N LYS A 30 5.97 -21.30 -14.11
CA LYS A 30 4.72 -21.30 -13.33
C LYS A 30 4.30 -19.89 -12.94
N ILE A 31 5.27 -19.02 -12.71
CA ILE A 31 5.09 -17.59 -12.48
C ILE A 31 6.01 -16.81 -13.41
N LYS A 32 5.59 -15.61 -13.85
CA LYS A 32 6.44 -14.73 -14.66
C LYS A 32 7.36 -13.88 -13.80
N TYR A 33 6.81 -13.33 -12.74
CA TYR A 33 7.49 -12.44 -11.81
C TYR A 33 7.09 -12.75 -10.38
N TRP A 34 7.92 -12.33 -9.44
CA TRP A 34 7.58 -12.37 -8.02
C TRP A 34 7.88 -11.05 -7.33
N GLY A 35 7.30 -10.87 -6.16
CA GLY A 35 7.46 -9.67 -5.35
C GLY A 35 7.43 -9.96 -3.86
N LEU A 36 7.69 -8.93 -3.07
CA LEU A 36 7.69 -8.97 -1.61
C LEU A 36 6.48 -8.25 -1.06
N SER A 37 5.95 -8.70 0.08
CA SER A 37 4.93 -7.99 0.84
C SER A 37 5.25 -8.06 2.33
N ASN A 38 5.09 -6.95 3.06
CA ASN A 38 5.34 -6.86 4.50
C ASN A 38 6.81 -7.15 4.92
N PHE A 39 7.75 -6.91 4.04
CA PHE A 39 9.18 -6.88 4.35
C PHE A 39 9.60 -5.44 4.68
N ASP A 40 10.38 -5.26 5.74
CA ASP A 40 11.04 -4.00 6.03
C ASP A 40 12.23 -3.74 5.08
N ALA A 41 12.85 -2.58 5.19
CA ALA A 41 13.97 -2.21 4.34
C ALA A 41 15.18 -3.15 4.50
N GLU A 42 15.48 -3.58 5.74
CA GLU A 42 16.61 -4.48 6.02
C GLU A 42 16.40 -5.85 5.41
N LYS A 43 15.23 -6.46 5.62
CA LYS A 43 14.88 -7.75 5.00
C LYS A 43 14.82 -7.66 3.49
N THR A 44 14.23 -6.58 2.95
CA THR A 44 14.22 -6.35 1.49
C THR A 44 15.64 -6.27 0.92
N LYS A 45 16.54 -5.54 1.59
CA LYS A 45 17.96 -5.47 1.19
C LYS A 45 18.64 -6.82 1.26
N ALA A 46 18.37 -7.63 2.29
CA ALA A 46 18.92 -8.98 2.42
C ALA A 46 18.45 -9.90 1.29
N VAL A 47 17.15 -9.88 0.94
CA VAL A 47 16.61 -10.63 -0.22
C VAL A 47 17.33 -10.24 -1.51
N LEU A 48 17.47 -8.95 -1.79
CA LEU A 48 18.14 -8.47 -3.00
C LEU A 48 19.60 -8.90 -3.04
N HIS A 49 20.31 -8.80 -1.93
CA HIS A 49 21.71 -9.21 -1.82
C HIS A 49 21.87 -10.72 -2.07
N PHE A 50 20.99 -11.54 -1.46
CA PHE A 50 21.04 -13.00 -1.68
C PHE A 50 20.79 -13.36 -3.14
N CYS A 51 19.79 -12.73 -3.78
CA CYS A 51 19.52 -12.95 -5.20
C CYS A 51 20.73 -12.62 -6.08
N ASP A 52 21.36 -11.48 -5.83
CA ASP A 52 22.53 -11.04 -6.61
C ASP A 52 23.74 -11.97 -6.40
N ALA A 53 24.04 -12.32 -5.15
CA ALA A 53 25.18 -13.18 -4.80
C ALA A 53 25.06 -14.61 -5.35
N ASN A 54 23.83 -15.12 -5.45
CA ASN A 54 23.55 -16.50 -5.87
C ASN A 54 22.92 -16.61 -7.27
N GLN A 55 22.94 -15.52 -8.06
CA GLN A 55 22.38 -15.47 -9.42
C GLN A 55 20.92 -15.92 -9.51
N LYS A 56 20.11 -15.60 -8.48
CA LYS A 56 18.70 -15.90 -8.42
C LYS A 56 17.85 -14.78 -9.04
N THR A 57 16.68 -15.14 -9.55
CA THR A 57 15.71 -14.15 -10.06
C THR A 57 15.34 -13.17 -8.95
N ARG A 58 15.49 -11.86 -9.21
CA ARG A 58 15.14 -10.80 -8.25
C ARG A 58 13.63 -10.56 -8.20
N PRO A 59 13.09 -10.16 -7.03
CA PRO A 59 11.74 -9.61 -6.99
C PRO A 59 11.66 -8.32 -7.83
N VAL A 60 10.51 -8.08 -8.46
CA VAL A 60 10.25 -6.89 -9.27
C VAL A 60 9.32 -5.89 -8.59
N ALA A 61 8.66 -6.30 -7.53
CA ALA A 61 7.62 -5.53 -6.86
C ALA A 61 7.69 -5.64 -5.33
N HIS A 62 7.20 -4.60 -4.66
CA HIS A 62 7.00 -4.57 -3.22
C HIS A 62 5.58 -4.08 -2.88
N GLN A 63 4.87 -4.82 -2.03
CA GLN A 63 3.51 -4.49 -1.59
C GLN A 63 3.49 -4.21 -0.08
N PRO A 64 3.77 -2.98 0.36
CA PRO A 64 3.77 -2.60 1.77
C PRO A 64 2.43 -2.01 2.21
N ALA A 65 2.17 -2.00 3.52
CA ALA A 65 1.15 -1.14 4.10
C ALA A 65 1.60 0.33 4.06
N TYR A 66 0.81 1.20 3.46
CA TYR A 66 1.10 2.63 3.40
C TYR A 66 -0.15 3.48 3.21
N SER A 67 -0.16 4.64 3.84
CA SER A 67 -1.16 5.70 3.61
C SER A 67 -0.60 7.05 4.07
N LEU A 68 -1.31 8.14 3.80
CA LEU A 68 -0.95 9.46 4.31
C LEU A 68 -1.01 9.57 5.85
N LEU A 69 -1.64 8.61 6.54
CA LEU A 69 -1.63 8.47 8.01
C LEU A 69 -0.58 7.46 8.51
N ASN A 70 0.06 6.70 7.63
CA ASN A 70 1.10 5.73 7.96
C ASN A 70 2.24 5.82 6.93
N ARG A 71 3.16 6.73 7.18
CA ARG A 71 4.23 7.13 6.24
C ARG A 71 5.62 6.57 6.60
N GLY A 72 5.69 5.64 7.55
CA GLY A 72 6.97 5.15 8.08
C GLY A 72 7.94 4.61 7.03
N ILE A 73 7.43 3.99 5.96
CA ILE A 73 8.26 3.42 4.88
C ILE A 73 8.95 4.46 3.98
N GLU A 74 8.59 5.74 4.08
CA GLU A 74 9.20 6.80 3.24
C GLU A 74 10.67 7.05 3.59
N LYS A 75 11.06 6.74 4.84
CA LYS A 75 12.40 7.00 5.35
C LYS A 75 13.45 6.09 4.72
N ASP A 76 13.12 4.83 4.51
CA ASP A 76 14.09 3.78 4.17
C ASP A 76 13.62 2.85 3.04
N LEU A 77 12.41 2.28 3.14
CA LEU A 77 11.93 1.28 2.18
C LEU A 77 11.67 1.88 0.80
N LEU A 78 10.97 3.02 0.68
CA LEU A 78 10.71 3.64 -0.62
C LEU A 78 11.99 4.07 -1.35
N PRO A 79 12.98 4.72 -0.68
CA PRO A 79 14.28 4.99 -1.30
C PRO A 79 15.02 3.71 -1.74
N LEU A 80 14.96 2.64 -0.93
CA LEU A 80 15.54 1.35 -1.28
C LEU A 80 14.87 0.75 -2.53
N CYS A 81 13.54 0.74 -2.58
CA CYS A 81 12.78 0.23 -3.71
C CYS A 81 13.14 1.02 -4.98
N LYS A 82 13.15 2.35 -4.92
CA LYS A 82 13.53 3.19 -6.05
C LYS A 82 14.95 2.89 -6.56
N LYS A 83 15.92 2.81 -5.65
CA LYS A 83 17.32 2.52 -5.99
C LYS A 83 17.48 1.17 -6.69
N ASN A 84 16.64 0.20 -6.36
CA ASN A 84 16.73 -1.17 -6.85
C ASN A 84 15.69 -1.53 -7.92
N ASN A 85 14.97 -0.54 -8.48
CA ASN A 85 13.94 -0.72 -9.50
C ASN A 85 12.80 -1.67 -9.07
N LEU A 86 12.45 -1.68 -7.78
CA LEU A 86 11.26 -2.36 -7.27
C LEU A 86 10.05 -1.45 -7.42
N SER A 87 9.03 -1.90 -8.14
CA SER A 87 7.74 -1.20 -8.24
C SER A 87 6.96 -1.33 -6.94
N VAL A 88 6.48 -0.22 -6.38
CA VAL A 88 5.73 -0.23 -5.12
C VAL A 88 4.23 -0.13 -5.36
N PHE A 89 3.48 -1.08 -4.79
CA PHE A 89 2.02 -1.20 -4.86
C PHE A 89 1.44 -1.22 -3.44
N PRO A 90 1.27 -0.07 -2.77
CA PRO A 90 0.82 -0.05 -1.39
C PRO A 90 -0.62 -0.51 -1.22
N TYR A 91 -0.89 -1.20 -0.12
CA TYR A 91 -2.22 -1.51 0.36
C TYR A 91 -2.58 -0.67 1.60
N GLN A 92 -3.82 -0.73 2.07
CA GLN A 92 -4.37 0.12 3.15
C GLN A 92 -4.32 1.63 2.88
N VAL A 93 -4.23 2.02 1.63
CA VAL A 93 -4.13 3.43 1.20
C VAL A 93 -5.23 4.31 1.79
N LEU A 94 -6.44 3.79 1.93
CA LEU A 94 -7.59 4.50 2.50
C LEU A 94 -7.81 4.25 4.00
N GLN A 95 -6.90 3.54 4.68
CA GLN A 95 -6.95 3.22 6.12
C GLN A 95 -8.33 2.70 6.56
N GLY A 96 -8.81 1.64 5.90
CA GLY A 96 -10.12 1.07 6.21
C GLY A 96 -11.30 1.99 5.89
N GLY A 97 -11.08 3.05 5.13
CA GLY A 97 -12.06 4.06 4.77
C GLY A 97 -12.01 5.35 5.58
N VAL A 98 -11.08 5.49 6.52
CA VAL A 98 -10.89 6.74 7.28
C VAL A 98 -10.56 7.91 6.34
N LEU A 99 -9.71 7.68 5.37
CA LEU A 99 -9.29 8.67 4.38
C LEU A 99 -10.30 8.88 3.22
N THR A 100 -11.52 8.34 3.34
CA THR A 100 -12.63 8.70 2.43
C THR A 100 -13.48 9.85 2.94
N GLY A 101 -13.28 10.28 4.19
CA GLY A 101 -14.07 11.31 4.85
C GLY A 101 -15.37 10.83 5.52
N LYS A 102 -15.78 9.58 5.29
CA LYS A 102 -17.08 9.07 5.78
C LYS A 102 -17.23 9.01 7.31
N TYR A 103 -16.13 9.18 8.04
CA TYR A 103 -16.12 9.19 9.53
C TYR A 103 -15.87 10.59 10.11
N ALA A 104 -15.69 11.63 9.27
CA ALA A 104 -15.21 12.94 9.73
C ALA A 104 -16.28 13.77 10.46
N ASP A 105 -17.56 13.63 10.08
CA ASP A 105 -18.64 14.51 10.54
C ASP A 105 -19.81 13.76 11.21
N THR A 106 -19.56 12.55 11.72
CA THR A 106 -20.63 11.73 12.29
C THR A 106 -20.32 11.35 13.74
N GLU A 107 -21.26 11.62 14.66
CA GLU A 107 -21.20 11.12 16.06
C GLU A 107 -21.19 9.58 16.12
N ARG A 108 -21.73 8.92 15.08
CA ARG A 108 -21.77 7.47 14.97
C ARG A 108 -21.29 7.02 13.57
N PRO A 109 -20.54 5.92 13.47
CA PRO A 109 -20.13 5.39 12.17
C PRO A 109 -21.33 5.13 11.26
N PRO A 110 -21.20 5.38 9.95
CA PRO A 110 -22.24 5.00 8.98
C PRO A 110 -22.60 3.51 9.09
N LYS A 111 -23.91 3.22 9.07
CA LYS A 111 -24.42 1.84 9.14
C LYS A 111 -23.71 0.94 8.09
N ARG A 112 -23.37 -0.29 8.47
CA ARG A 112 -22.69 -1.30 7.65
C ARG A 112 -21.28 -0.85 7.19
N SER A 113 -20.74 0.22 7.76
CA SER A 113 -19.33 0.56 7.54
C SER A 113 -18.40 -0.34 8.34
N ARG A 114 -17.10 -0.32 8.05
CA ARG A 114 -16.14 -1.10 8.82
C ARG A 114 -16.09 -0.70 10.29
N ALA A 115 -16.21 0.59 10.61
CA ALA A 115 -16.26 1.06 11.98
C ALA A 115 -17.54 0.63 12.72
N ASP A 116 -18.63 0.41 12.01
CA ASP A 116 -19.90 -0.12 12.56
C ASP A 116 -19.83 -1.63 12.81
N LEU A 117 -19.28 -2.39 11.85
CA LEU A 117 -19.26 -3.85 11.89
C LEU A 117 -18.05 -4.44 12.63
N LYS A 118 -16.89 -3.79 12.57
CA LYS A 118 -15.61 -4.25 13.10
C LYS A 118 -14.77 -3.05 13.58
N PRO A 119 -15.20 -2.34 14.63
CA PRO A 119 -14.51 -1.15 15.14
C PRO A 119 -13.06 -1.46 15.57
N GLU A 120 -12.79 -2.68 16.02
CA GLU A 120 -11.44 -3.15 16.39
C GLU A 120 -10.44 -3.14 15.22
N TRP A 121 -10.93 -3.07 13.98
CA TRP A 121 -10.07 -2.97 12.79
C TRP A 121 -9.70 -1.53 12.42
N LEU A 122 -10.21 -0.56 13.18
CA LEU A 122 -9.97 0.86 12.97
C LEU A 122 -9.47 1.54 14.26
N PRO A 123 -8.38 1.04 14.89
CA PRO A 123 -7.84 1.61 16.13
C PRO A 123 -7.42 3.07 15.96
N GLN A 124 -7.14 3.50 14.73
CA GLN A 124 -6.80 4.89 14.41
C GLN A 124 -7.93 5.88 14.71
N LEU A 125 -9.20 5.47 14.74
CA LEU A 125 -10.31 6.33 15.13
C LEU A 125 -10.33 6.67 16.63
N ASN A 126 -9.60 5.90 17.45
CA ASN A 126 -9.42 6.12 18.88
C ASN A 126 -8.04 6.69 19.23
N ASN A 127 -7.23 7.06 18.24
CA ASN A 127 -5.88 7.60 18.42
C ASN A 127 -5.88 9.10 18.14
N GLU A 128 -5.70 9.91 19.20
CA GLU A 128 -5.73 11.37 19.10
C GLU A 128 -4.71 11.94 18.11
N GLN A 129 -3.50 11.38 18.07
CA GLN A 129 -2.46 11.83 17.14
C GLN A 129 -2.86 11.57 15.68
N MET A 130 -3.46 10.41 15.40
CA MET A 130 -3.96 10.10 14.06
C MET A 130 -5.16 10.94 13.68
N LEU A 131 -6.05 11.26 14.62
CA LEU A 131 -7.17 12.17 14.38
C LEU A 131 -6.68 13.59 14.08
N GLU A 132 -5.65 14.06 14.76
CA GLU A 132 -5.05 15.37 14.46
C GLU A 132 -4.40 15.40 13.07
N GLN A 133 -3.65 14.35 12.71
CA GLN A 133 -3.12 14.20 11.36
C GLN A 133 -4.23 14.17 10.30
N LEU A 134 -5.37 13.50 10.57
CA LEU A 134 -6.51 13.48 9.67
C LEU A 134 -7.09 14.88 9.48
N LYS A 135 -7.24 15.69 10.54
CA LYS A 135 -7.70 17.08 10.43
C LYS A 135 -6.76 17.92 9.55
N ILE A 136 -5.46 17.74 9.69
CA ILE A 136 -4.46 18.41 8.83
C ILE A 136 -4.67 18.02 7.36
N LEU A 137 -4.82 16.73 7.06
CA LEU A 137 -5.06 16.25 5.70
C LEU A 137 -6.37 16.79 5.12
N VAL A 138 -7.44 16.84 5.92
CA VAL A 138 -8.73 17.43 5.51
C VAL A 138 -8.57 18.91 5.17
N LYS A 139 -7.82 19.66 5.99
CA LYS A 139 -7.52 21.08 5.72
C LYS A 139 -6.76 21.24 4.42
N GLN A 140 -5.69 20.47 4.20
CA GLN A 140 -4.90 20.48 2.96
C GLN A 140 -5.74 20.12 1.71
N ALA A 141 -6.67 19.17 1.85
CA ALA A 141 -7.60 18.84 0.79
C ALA A 141 -8.50 20.03 0.42
N LYS A 142 -9.09 20.69 1.43
CA LYS A 142 -9.94 21.88 1.23
C LYS A 142 -9.17 23.04 0.57
N GLU A 143 -7.94 23.31 0.97
CA GLU A 143 -7.06 24.33 0.37
C GLU A 143 -6.81 24.09 -1.11
N LYS A 144 -6.84 22.82 -1.55
CA LYS A 144 -6.68 22.41 -2.96
C LYS A 144 -8.04 22.21 -3.67
N ASN A 145 -9.16 22.59 -3.06
CA ASN A 145 -10.52 22.34 -3.57
C ASN A 145 -10.78 20.87 -3.92
N ARG A 146 -10.30 19.94 -3.07
CA ARG A 146 -10.44 18.49 -3.23
C ARG A 146 -11.21 17.88 -2.07
N SER A 147 -11.89 16.75 -2.33
CA SER A 147 -12.31 15.86 -1.27
C SER A 147 -11.09 15.20 -0.62
N ILE A 148 -11.23 14.72 0.64
CA ILE A 148 -10.13 13.98 1.30
C ILE A 148 -9.77 12.70 0.54
N LEU A 149 -10.75 12.01 -0.06
CA LEU A 149 -10.51 10.84 -0.92
C LEU A 149 -9.63 11.21 -2.12
N GLU A 150 -10.01 12.26 -2.85
CA GLU A 150 -9.27 12.75 -4.01
C GLU A 150 -7.85 13.18 -3.62
N HIS A 151 -7.72 13.95 -2.54
CA HIS A 151 -6.42 14.36 -2.01
C HIS A 151 -5.55 13.13 -1.67
N THR A 152 -6.12 12.15 -0.99
CA THR A 152 -5.39 10.93 -0.59
C THR A 152 -4.88 10.15 -1.80
N LEU A 153 -5.72 9.90 -2.78
CA LEU A 153 -5.33 9.13 -3.97
C LEU A 153 -4.22 9.84 -4.77
N ILE A 154 -4.41 11.14 -5.02
CA ILE A 154 -3.46 11.94 -5.80
C ILE A 154 -2.11 12.10 -5.08
N GLU A 155 -2.12 12.49 -3.80
CA GLU A 155 -0.87 12.70 -3.06
C GLU A 155 -0.14 11.37 -2.82
N THR A 156 -0.85 10.26 -2.64
CA THR A 156 -0.22 8.94 -2.53
C THR A 156 0.49 8.56 -3.85
N LEU A 157 -0.15 8.75 -5.01
CA LEU A 157 0.46 8.45 -6.31
C LEU A 157 1.65 9.36 -6.66
N LYS A 158 1.71 10.57 -6.07
CA LYS A 158 2.88 11.46 -6.23
C LYS A 158 4.07 11.03 -5.37
N THR A 159 3.86 10.13 -4.41
CA THR A 159 4.93 9.64 -3.55
C THR A 159 5.91 8.80 -4.37
N ASN A 160 7.17 9.12 -4.25
CA ASN A 160 8.25 8.52 -5.04
C ASN A 160 8.30 6.99 -4.87
N ALA A 161 8.55 6.27 -5.95
CA ALA A 161 8.54 4.81 -6.07
C ALA A 161 7.16 4.15 -6.06
N ILE A 162 6.07 4.84 -5.71
CA ILE A 162 4.72 4.26 -5.80
C ILE A 162 4.26 4.28 -7.26
N CYS A 163 3.94 3.10 -7.80
CA CYS A 163 3.56 2.91 -9.20
C CYS A 163 2.05 2.79 -9.38
N SER A 164 1.35 2.19 -8.42
CA SER A 164 -0.11 2.01 -8.43
C SER A 164 -0.60 1.76 -7.02
N LEU A 165 -1.92 1.81 -6.80
CA LEU A 165 -2.55 1.67 -5.49
C LEU A 165 -3.41 0.41 -5.43
N ILE A 166 -3.35 -0.33 -4.33
CA ILE A 166 -4.28 -1.42 -4.05
C ILE A 166 -5.41 -0.87 -3.17
N VAL A 167 -6.59 -0.76 -3.76
CA VAL A 167 -7.76 -0.18 -3.10
C VAL A 167 -8.87 -1.21 -3.00
N GLY A 168 -9.33 -1.49 -1.78
CA GLY A 168 -10.49 -2.33 -1.52
C GLY A 168 -11.78 -1.51 -1.62
N VAL A 169 -12.76 -2.03 -2.37
CA VAL A 169 -14.10 -1.44 -2.55
C VAL A 169 -15.17 -2.47 -2.24
N THR A 170 -16.38 -2.03 -1.92
CA THR A 170 -17.53 -2.90 -1.59
C THR A 170 -18.67 -2.80 -2.59
N ASN A 171 -18.62 -1.83 -3.50
CA ASN A 171 -19.61 -1.66 -4.56
C ASN A 171 -19.02 -0.93 -5.79
N THR A 172 -19.76 -0.95 -6.89
CA THR A 172 -19.34 -0.35 -8.17
C THR A 172 -19.24 1.17 -8.14
N ASP A 173 -20.04 1.86 -7.31
CA ASP A 173 -20.02 3.32 -7.23
C ASP A 173 -18.69 3.81 -6.69
N GLN A 174 -18.12 3.09 -5.71
CA GLN A 174 -16.79 3.40 -5.17
C GLN A 174 -15.69 3.23 -6.22
N ILE A 175 -15.77 2.20 -7.06
CA ILE A 175 -14.83 2.03 -8.18
C ILE A 175 -14.96 3.19 -9.16
N ASN A 176 -16.18 3.51 -9.58
CA ASN A 176 -16.44 4.58 -10.53
C ASN A 176 -15.97 5.95 -10.00
N GLN A 177 -16.17 6.20 -8.71
CA GLN A 177 -15.67 7.42 -8.04
C GLN A 177 -14.14 7.50 -8.11
N ILE A 178 -13.44 6.41 -7.77
CA ILE A 178 -11.97 6.36 -7.78
C ILE A 178 -11.43 6.55 -9.21
N ILE A 179 -12.00 5.84 -10.19
CA ILE A 179 -11.62 5.98 -11.59
C ILE A 179 -11.85 7.42 -12.07
N GLY A 180 -13.02 8.01 -11.77
CA GLY A 180 -13.32 9.39 -12.14
C GLY A 180 -12.35 10.42 -11.55
N ILE A 181 -11.89 10.21 -10.30
CA ILE A 181 -10.87 11.04 -9.66
C ILE A 181 -9.53 10.92 -10.40
N LEU A 182 -9.08 9.69 -10.66
CA LEU A 182 -7.78 9.44 -11.26
C LEU A 182 -7.70 9.86 -12.72
N SER A 183 -8.76 9.66 -13.50
CA SER A 183 -8.85 10.12 -14.90
C SER A 183 -8.72 11.65 -14.99
N LYS A 184 -9.43 12.38 -14.13
CA LYS A 184 -9.30 13.85 -14.08
C LYS A 184 -7.89 14.31 -13.68
N ALA A 185 -7.25 13.61 -12.75
CA ALA A 185 -5.90 13.95 -12.30
C ALA A 185 -4.83 13.66 -13.36
N SER A 186 -5.07 12.73 -14.28
CA SER A 186 -4.16 12.35 -15.38
C SER A 186 -4.31 13.25 -16.62
N GLY A 187 -5.25 14.19 -16.63
CA GLY A 187 -5.46 15.12 -17.76
C GLY A 187 -6.18 14.49 -18.96
N ASN A 188 -6.85 13.37 -18.76
CA ASN A 188 -7.72 12.70 -19.74
C ASN A 188 -9.19 12.93 -19.42
#